data_c67bdb5a78cf9f67e944c1e1b89792c2
#
_entry.id   c67bdb5a78cf9f67e944c1e1b89792c2
#
_cell.length_a   1.000
_cell.length_b   1.000
_cell.length_c   1.000
_cell.angle_alpha   90.00
_cell.angle_beta   90.00
_cell.angle_gamma   90.00
#
_symmetry.space_group_name_H-M   'P 1'
#
loop_
_entity.id
_entity.type
_entity.pdbx_description
1 polymer ?
#
loop_
_entity_poly.entity_id
_entity_poly.type
_entity_poly.pdbx_seq_one_letter_code
_entity_poly.pdbx_strand_id
1 'polypeptide(L)'
;MTSPPGKIRQGNDAQPPDYAKVAGLLTTASVPAAKRLDFWREVVCHTIAGVEATALAEEHPYAGAIHARSIPLAHMPSFDLVQVEADPQRVNRTRELIGSIQTEPTWLLMIQGEGTCTIRQGRRETTLETGDIGFLDTARPYEVIFPRTFRQSILKMPTPFHDIVPRSRDVAGLALAGGDALTAIARQNIVLIERFVSAIDPILLPAAANRALDHLALAARAFFEGNSGRLGRNASASYFARACAYISESLGDPLLSVERIAEAVGLSSGHLQQLFRQSSGNTVGEYVREQRLACCRRDLADAGLAHKSITSIAFRWGFSESSSFSRAFRNAFHTSPRRYRNAHRQDGFGS
;
A
#
# COMPACT_ATOMS: atom_id res chain seq x y z
N MET A 1 14.71 10.59 42.31
CA MET A 1 15.85 10.14 41.50
C MET A 1 15.33 9.05 40.62
N THR A 2 14.89 9.43 39.42
CA THR A 2 14.32 8.53 38.42
C THR A 2 15.41 8.12 37.44
N SER A 3 15.68 6.83 37.31
CA SER A 3 16.66 6.26 36.39
C SER A 3 16.22 6.47 34.93
N PRO A 4 17.16 6.73 33.99
CA PRO A 4 16.85 6.90 32.59
C PRO A 4 16.54 5.53 31.93
N PRO A 5 15.77 5.51 30.83
CA PRO A 5 15.40 4.27 30.11
C PRO A 5 16.65 3.62 29.52
N GLY A 6 16.75 2.31 29.66
CA GLY A 6 17.89 1.51 29.28
C GLY A 6 18.16 1.51 27.78
N LYS A 7 19.42 1.75 27.43
CA LYS A 7 19.97 1.60 26.08
C LYS A 7 19.78 0.15 25.62
N ILE A 8 19.17 -0.02 24.45
CA ILE A 8 19.09 -1.29 23.72
C ILE A 8 20.53 -1.76 23.47
N ARG A 9 20.89 -2.90 24.04
CA ARG A 9 22.17 -3.56 23.82
C ARG A 9 22.22 -4.04 22.36
N GLN A 10 23.14 -3.50 21.58
CA GLN A 10 23.61 -4.11 20.35
C GLN A 10 24.31 -5.43 20.72
N GLY A 11 23.70 -6.53 20.36
CA GLY A 11 24.26 -7.86 20.55
C GLY A 11 23.95 -8.75 19.36
N ASN A 12 25.00 -9.10 18.66
CA ASN A 12 25.15 -10.12 17.63
C ASN A 12 24.64 -9.79 16.22
N ASP A 13 25.60 -9.76 15.27
CA ASP A 13 25.48 -9.52 13.82
C ASP A 13 24.75 -10.65 13.05
N ALA A 14 23.54 -11.00 13.46
CA ALA A 14 22.60 -11.68 12.59
C ALA A 14 21.64 -10.62 12.08
N GLN A 15 21.74 -10.27 10.82
CA GLN A 15 20.77 -9.41 10.15
C GLN A 15 19.37 -9.95 10.46
N PRO A 16 18.45 -9.15 11.06
CA PRO A 16 17.13 -9.66 11.38
C PRO A 16 16.46 -10.19 10.11
N PRO A 17 15.77 -11.35 10.19
CA PRO A 17 15.07 -11.87 9.02
C PRO A 17 14.15 -10.80 8.46
N ASP A 18 14.18 -10.61 7.15
CA ASP A 18 13.34 -9.64 6.43
C ASP A 18 11.87 -10.11 6.49
N TYR A 19 11.22 -9.87 7.61
CA TYR A 19 9.81 -10.25 7.86
C TYR A 19 8.85 -9.64 6.85
N ALA A 20 9.25 -8.57 6.15
CA ALA A 20 8.47 -7.97 5.07
C ALA A 20 8.37 -8.88 3.83
N LYS A 21 9.28 -9.86 3.69
CA LYS A 21 9.29 -10.86 2.60
C LYS A 21 8.79 -12.24 3.03
N VAL A 22 8.46 -12.44 4.31
CA VAL A 22 7.94 -13.73 4.80
C VAL A 22 6.45 -13.81 4.44
N ALA A 23 6.16 -14.37 3.28
CA ALA A 23 4.83 -14.87 2.99
C ALA A 23 4.55 -16.05 3.96
N GLY A 24 3.80 -15.81 5.03
CA GLY A 24 3.52 -16.85 6.00
C GLY A 24 2.80 -16.36 7.25
N LEU A 25 2.41 -17.32 8.07
CA LEU A 25 1.80 -17.08 9.38
C LEU A 25 2.87 -16.93 10.45
N LEU A 26 2.98 -15.75 11.04
CA LEU A 26 3.81 -15.48 12.22
C LEU A 26 2.90 -15.42 13.45
N THR A 27 3.17 -16.27 14.44
CA THR A 27 2.34 -16.36 15.65
C THR A 27 3.18 -16.41 16.90
N THR A 28 2.72 -15.74 17.95
CA THR A 28 3.34 -15.78 19.27
C THR A 28 3.29 -17.17 19.92
N ALA A 29 2.40 -18.06 19.44
CA ALA A 29 2.35 -19.45 19.89
C ALA A 29 3.63 -20.23 19.56
N SER A 30 4.42 -19.79 18.57
CA SER A 30 5.68 -20.42 18.17
C SER A 30 6.85 -20.13 19.12
N VAL A 31 6.68 -19.23 20.10
CA VAL A 31 7.74 -18.84 21.03
C VAL A 31 7.30 -19.02 22.50
N PRO A 32 8.27 -19.21 23.43
CA PRO A 32 7.98 -19.32 24.85
C PRO A 32 7.21 -18.11 25.40
N ALA A 33 6.31 -18.35 26.36
CA ALA A 33 5.43 -17.33 26.93
C ALA A 33 6.14 -16.02 27.32
N ALA A 34 7.29 -16.10 27.98
CA ALA A 34 8.08 -14.94 28.41
C ALA A 34 8.65 -14.10 27.27
N LYS A 35 8.72 -14.61 26.03
CA LYS A 35 9.26 -13.91 24.85
C LYS A 35 8.18 -13.44 23.88
N ARG A 36 6.90 -13.76 24.13
CA ARG A 36 5.81 -13.52 23.18
C ARG A 36 5.63 -12.03 22.84
N LEU A 37 5.68 -11.18 23.85
CA LEU A 37 5.47 -9.74 23.64
C LEU A 37 6.64 -9.11 22.87
N ASP A 38 7.88 -9.48 23.16
CA ASP A 38 9.04 -8.94 22.43
C ASP A 38 9.07 -9.45 20.98
N PHE A 39 8.77 -10.72 20.76
CA PHE A 39 8.58 -11.29 19.43
C PHE A 39 7.46 -10.56 18.67
N TRP A 40 6.31 -10.29 19.33
CA TRP A 40 5.20 -9.56 18.72
C TRP A 40 5.58 -8.14 18.30
N ARG A 41 6.29 -7.40 19.15
CA ARG A 41 6.79 -6.07 18.85
C ARG A 41 7.66 -6.05 17.60
N GLU A 42 8.58 -7.01 17.50
CA GLU A 42 9.45 -7.15 16.35
C GLU A 42 8.67 -7.47 15.07
N VAL A 43 7.78 -8.43 15.11
CA VAL A 43 6.94 -8.83 13.98
C VAL A 43 6.08 -7.69 13.48
N VAL A 44 5.37 -6.99 14.38
CA VAL A 44 4.50 -5.85 14.01
C VAL A 44 5.30 -4.70 13.41
N CYS A 45 6.45 -4.38 14.02
CA CYS A 45 7.35 -3.34 13.54
C CYS A 45 7.78 -3.57 12.08
N HIS A 46 8.20 -4.78 11.76
CA HIS A 46 8.71 -5.10 10.42
C HIS A 46 7.61 -5.35 9.39
N THR A 47 6.48 -5.93 9.80
CA THR A 47 5.43 -6.32 8.86
C THR A 47 4.54 -5.15 8.47
N ILE A 48 4.23 -4.25 9.40
CA ILE A 48 3.25 -3.18 9.12
C ILE A 48 3.93 -1.91 8.61
N ALA A 49 4.63 -1.17 9.45
CA ALA A 49 5.16 0.13 9.03
C ALA A 49 6.22 0.72 9.99
N GLY A 50 7.06 -0.05 10.62
CA GLY A 50 8.01 0.49 11.59
C GLY A 50 7.32 1.17 12.77
N VAL A 51 6.51 0.43 13.50
CA VAL A 51 5.70 0.89 14.64
C VAL A 51 6.16 0.24 15.93
N GLU A 52 5.78 0.83 17.05
CA GLU A 52 5.94 0.27 18.39
C GLU A 52 4.60 -0.24 18.91
N ALA A 53 4.54 -1.51 19.32
CA ALA A 53 3.37 -2.12 19.93
C ALA A 53 3.55 -2.25 21.44
N THR A 54 2.54 -1.84 22.22
CA THR A 54 2.49 -1.94 23.67
C THR A 54 1.23 -2.68 24.07
N ALA A 55 1.35 -3.78 24.83
CA ALA A 55 0.20 -4.50 25.38
C ALA A 55 -0.56 -3.61 26.38
N LEU A 56 -1.88 -3.70 26.36
CA LEU A 56 -2.77 -2.99 27.30
C LEU A 56 -3.18 -3.85 28.51
N ALA A 57 -2.94 -5.17 28.45
CA ALA A 57 -3.18 -6.11 29.54
C ALA A 57 -1.95 -7.03 29.67
N GLU A 58 -1.57 -7.35 30.91
CA GLU A 58 -0.41 -8.20 31.25
C GLU A 58 -0.82 -9.47 32.00
N GLU A 59 -2.12 -9.76 32.09
CA GLU A 59 -2.67 -10.84 32.94
C GLU A 59 -2.35 -12.26 32.43
N HIS A 60 -1.94 -12.40 31.17
CA HIS A 60 -1.58 -13.66 30.53
C HIS A 60 -0.49 -13.44 29.46
N PRO A 61 0.20 -14.51 29.03
CA PRO A 61 1.16 -14.39 27.92
C PRO A 61 0.50 -13.87 26.65
N TYR A 62 1.05 -12.79 26.10
CA TYR A 62 0.50 -12.10 24.92
C TYR A 62 0.21 -13.08 23.77
N ALA A 63 -0.97 -13.00 23.17
CA ALA A 63 -1.37 -13.78 22.02
C ALA A 63 -1.53 -12.86 20.79
N GLY A 64 -0.88 -13.23 19.68
CA GLY A 64 -1.00 -12.52 18.44
C GLY A 64 -0.57 -13.39 17.26
N ALA A 65 -1.19 -13.14 16.10
CA ALA A 65 -0.90 -13.78 14.84
C ALA A 65 -0.96 -12.75 13.71
N ILE A 66 0.00 -12.80 12.80
CA ILE A 66 0.03 -12.00 11.57
C ILE A 66 0.21 -12.95 10.39
N HIS A 67 -0.59 -12.73 9.35
CA HIS A 67 -0.45 -13.39 8.08
C HIS A 67 -0.32 -12.34 6.98
N ALA A 68 0.85 -12.22 6.39
CA ALA A 68 1.13 -11.25 5.32
C ALA A 68 1.26 -11.95 3.97
N ARG A 69 0.68 -11.35 2.93
CA ARG A 69 0.77 -11.82 1.54
C ARG A 69 0.85 -10.64 0.59
N SER A 70 1.75 -10.71 -0.38
CA SER A 70 1.81 -9.74 -1.47
C SER A 70 0.84 -10.16 -2.58
N ILE A 71 -0.07 -9.28 -2.94
CA ILE A 71 -1.11 -9.50 -3.94
C ILE A 71 -0.71 -8.76 -5.21
N PRO A 72 -0.43 -9.48 -6.32
CA PRO A 72 -0.05 -8.84 -7.57
C PRO A 72 -1.25 -8.10 -8.18
N LEU A 73 -0.96 -6.99 -8.86
CA LEU A 73 -1.93 -6.22 -9.65
C LEU A 73 -1.53 -6.23 -11.13
N ALA A 74 -2.51 -6.10 -12.02
CA ALA A 74 -2.25 -6.23 -13.47
C ALA A 74 -1.34 -5.14 -14.02
N HIS A 75 -1.48 -3.89 -13.54
CA HIS A 75 -0.82 -2.71 -14.11
C HIS A 75 -0.15 -1.81 -13.07
N MET A 76 -0.08 -2.23 -11.80
CA MET A 76 0.43 -1.46 -10.68
C MET A 76 1.38 -2.32 -9.83
N PRO A 77 2.21 -1.71 -8.97
CA PRO A 77 2.91 -2.47 -7.93
C PRO A 77 1.92 -3.29 -7.10
N SER A 78 2.35 -4.48 -6.66
CA SER A 78 1.58 -5.29 -5.72
C SER A 78 1.25 -4.48 -4.46
N PHE A 79 0.15 -4.82 -3.80
CA PHE A 79 -0.11 -4.39 -2.43
C PHE A 79 0.09 -5.56 -1.47
N ASP A 80 0.39 -5.26 -0.21
CA ASP A 80 0.44 -6.30 0.79
C ASP A 80 -0.89 -6.35 1.54
N LEU A 81 -1.44 -7.55 1.64
CA LEU A 81 -2.61 -7.85 2.46
C LEU A 81 -2.13 -8.51 3.74
N VAL A 82 -2.33 -7.84 4.86
CA VAL A 82 -1.86 -8.26 6.19
C VAL A 82 -3.07 -8.50 7.08
N GLN A 83 -3.26 -9.74 7.50
CA GLN A 83 -4.26 -10.13 8.49
C GLN A 83 -3.62 -10.14 9.86
N VAL A 84 -4.25 -9.47 10.83
CA VAL A 84 -3.78 -9.37 12.21
C VAL A 84 -4.89 -9.81 13.15
N GLU A 85 -4.56 -10.73 14.04
CA GLU A 85 -5.39 -11.10 15.19
C GLU A 85 -4.53 -11.02 16.45
N ALA A 86 -4.95 -10.25 17.47
CA ALA A 86 -4.10 -10.03 18.62
C ALA A 86 -4.89 -9.59 19.86
N ASP A 87 -4.23 -9.72 20.99
CA ASP A 87 -4.66 -9.20 22.28
C ASP A 87 -4.68 -7.67 22.32
N PRO A 88 -5.34 -7.06 23.34
CA PRO A 88 -5.41 -5.62 23.50
C PRO A 88 -4.04 -4.96 23.45
N GLN A 89 -3.92 -3.96 22.59
CA GLN A 89 -2.64 -3.25 22.39
C GLN A 89 -2.83 -1.81 21.94
N ARG A 90 -1.77 -1.06 22.10
CA ARG A 90 -1.57 0.26 21.52
C ARG A 90 -0.43 0.20 20.52
N VAL A 91 -0.63 0.75 19.34
CA VAL A 91 0.37 0.82 18.27
C VAL A 91 0.69 2.28 18.00
N ASN A 92 1.95 2.66 18.12
CA ASN A 92 2.43 4.02 17.90
C ASN A 92 3.41 4.07 16.74
N ARG A 93 3.25 5.06 15.88
CA ARG A 93 4.27 5.48 14.92
C ARG A 93 4.67 6.92 15.23
N THR A 94 5.83 7.08 15.84
CA THR A 94 6.33 8.39 16.25
C THR A 94 7.14 9.05 15.14
N ARG A 95 7.46 10.36 15.27
CA ARG A 95 8.36 11.05 14.36
C ARG A 95 9.76 10.46 14.34
N GLU A 96 10.23 9.95 15.48
CA GLU A 96 11.53 9.30 15.61
C GLU A 96 11.59 8.01 14.83
N LEU A 97 10.54 7.17 14.92
CA LEU A 97 10.42 5.94 14.15
C LEU A 97 10.34 6.20 12.64
N ILE A 98 9.64 7.26 12.21
CA ILE A 98 9.60 7.67 10.79
C ILE A 98 10.98 8.05 10.28
N GLY A 99 11.79 8.75 11.11
CA GLY A 99 13.14 9.17 10.72
C GLY A 99 14.20 8.08 10.80
N SER A 100 14.04 7.09 11.70
CA SER A 100 15.04 6.05 11.96
C SER A 100 14.86 4.80 11.10
N ILE A 101 13.63 4.46 10.72
CA ILE A 101 13.31 3.29 9.91
C ILE A 101 13.01 3.76 8.49
N GLN A 102 13.92 3.47 7.56
CA GLN A 102 13.74 3.79 6.13
C GLN A 102 12.70 2.85 5.50
N THR A 103 11.43 3.07 5.80
CA THR A 103 10.31 2.45 5.08
C THR A 103 9.74 3.44 4.08
N GLU A 104 9.48 2.99 2.85
CA GLU A 104 8.75 3.82 1.87
C GLU A 104 7.38 4.20 2.46
N PRO A 105 6.96 5.47 2.35
CA PRO A 105 5.64 5.89 2.79
C PRO A 105 4.55 5.07 2.09
N THR A 106 3.63 4.54 2.85
CA THR A 106 2.50 3.74 2.35
C THR A 106 1.20 4.24 2.98
N TRP A 107 0.09 3.93 2.33
CA TRP A 107 -1.22 4.05 2.93
C TRP A 107 -1.62 2.71 3.54
N LEU A 108 -2.13 2.74 4.76
CA LEU A 108 -2.76 1.58 5.39
C LEU A 108 -4.28 1.78 5.34
N LEU A 109 -4.96 0.85 4.68
CA LEU A 109 -6.41 0.75 4.71
C LEU A 109 -6.77 -0.38 5.67
N MET A 110 -7.37 -0.03 6.80
CA MET A 110 -7.61 -0.91 7.93
C MET A 110 -9.07 -1.34 7.93
N ILE A 111 -9.35 -2.60 7.61
CA ILE A 111 -10.69 -3.19 7.63
C ILE A 111 -10.89 -3.86 8.98
N GLN A 112 -11.77 -3.33 9.81
CA GLN A 112 -12.07 -3.92 11.12
C GLN A 112 -12.94 -5.15 10.97
N GLY A 113 -12.37 -6.32 11.28
CA GLY A 113 -13.06 -7.62 11.20
C GLY A 113 -13.80 -7.98 12.45
N GLU A 114 -13.15 -7.89 13.61
CA GLU A 114 -13.71 -8.16 14.94
C GLU A 114 -13.15 -7.18 15.96
N GLY A 115 -13.94 -6.84 16.98
CA GLY A 115 -13.57 -5.84 17.98
C GLY A 115 -13.66 -4.42 17.42
N THR A 116 -13.06 -3.48 18.13
CA THR A 116 -13.02 -2.06 17.76
C THR A 116 -11.61 -1.52 17.86
N CYS A 117 -11.30 -0.46 17.13
CA CYS A 117 -10.08 0.28 17.37
C CYS A 117 -10.30 1.80 17.25
N THR A 118 -9.50 2.58 17.99
CA THR A 118 -9.48 4.03 17.88
C THR A 118 -8.20 4.45 17.17
N ILE A 119 -8.36 5.17 16.06
CA ILE A 119 -7.28 5.75 15.27
C ILE A 119 -7.12 7.20 15.65
N ARG A 120 -5.89 7.65 15.92
CA ARG A 120 -5.53 9.06 16.11
C ARG A 120 -4.46 9.43 15.11
N GLN A 121 -4.76 10.36 14.21
CA GLN A 121 -3.76 10.89 13.27
C GLN A 121 -4.00 12.39 13.02
N GLY A 122 -2.98 13.21 13.23
CA GLY A 122 -3.08 14.66 13.16
C GLY A 122 -4.03 15.22 14.22
N ARG A 123 -5.13 15.85 13.79
CA ARG A 123 -6.18 16.37 14.67
C ARG A 123 -7.42 15.48 14.71
N ARG A 124 -7.38 14.33 14.09
CA ARG A 124 -8.52 13.41 14.00
C ARG A 124 -8.39 12.28 14.98
N GLU A 125 -9.51 11.94 15.56
CA GLU A 125 -9.74 10.72 16.32
C GLU A 125 -10.98 10.05 15.76
N THR A 126 -10.86 8.78 15.39
CA THR A 126 -11.95 8.02 14.77
C THR A 126 -11.95 6.61 15.35
N THR A 127 -13.10 6.14 15.80
CA THR A 127 -13.28 4.75 16.22
C THR A 127 -13.82 3.94 15.04
N LEU A 128 -13.19 2.80 14.77
CA LEU A 128 -13.66 1.82 13.81
C LEU A 128 -14.43 0.73 14.55
N GLU A 129 -15.65 0.51 14.10
CA GLU A 129 -16.47 -0.64 14.45
C GLU A 129 -16.27 -1.77 13.45
N THR A 130 -16.75 -2.97 13.79
CA THR A 130 -16.69 -4.13 12.88
C THR A 130 -17.34 -3.79 11.53
N GLY A 131 -16.57 -3.93 10.47
CA GLY A 131 -16.99 -3.64 9.09
C GLY A 131 -16.50 -2.31 8.55
N ASP A 132 -16.06 -1.37 9.41
CA ASP A 132 -15.53 -0.08 8.99
C ASP A 132 -14.17 -0.21 8.29
N ILE A 133 -13.85 0.76 7.43
CA ILE A 133 -12.56 0.85 6.73
C ILE A 133 -11.90 2.19 7.09
N GLY A 134 -10.80 2.15 7.85
CA GLY A 134 -10.03 3.33 8.24
C GLY A 134 -8.85 3.59 7.32
N PHE A 135 -8.42 4.85 7.25
CA PHE A 135 -7.28 5.30 6.45
C PHE A 135 -6.17 5.85 7.34
N LEU A 136 -4.96 5.34 7.18
CA LEU A 136 -3.75 5.84 7.83
C LEU A 136 -2.64 6.15 6.81
N ASP A 137 -1.98 7.28 7.02
CA ASP A 137 -0.80 7.71 6.27
C ASP A 137 0.46 7.41 7.08
N THR A 138 1.30 6.47 6.63
CA THR A 138 2.52 6.10 7.37
C THR A 138 3.65 7.14 7.29
N ALA A 139 3.52 8.15 6.42
CA ALA A 139 4.47 9.27 6.38
C ALA A 139 4.32 10.24 7.56
N ARG A 140 3.22 10.11 8.34
CA ARG A 140 2.90 10.98 9.47
C ARG A 140 2.71 10.16 10.76
N PRO A 141 3.00 10.75 11.93
CA PRO A 141 2.74 10.08 13.21
C PRO A 141 1.28 9.69 13.38
N TYR A 142 1.06 8.54 14.01
CA TYR A 142 -0.27 8.06 14.38
C TYR A 142 -0.24 7.15 15.60
N GLU A 143 -1.39 6.99 16.21
CA GLU A 143 -1.67 6.03 17.27
C GLU A 143 -2.91 5.22 16.89
N VAL A 144 -2.86 3.90 17.15
CA VAL A 144 -4.01 3.01 17.04
C VAL A 144 -4.16 2.25 18.34
N ILE A 145 -5.35 2.27 18.92
CA ILE A 145 -5.64 1.64 20.22
C ILE A 145 -6.69 0.56 20.01
N PHE A 146 -6.37 -0.66 20.39
CA PHE A 146 -7.26 -1.81 20.41
C PHE A 146 -7.56 -2.16 21.87
N PRO A 147 -8.74 -1.78 22.41
CA PRO A 147 -9.06 -1.96 23.83
C PRO A 147 -9.39 -3.40 24.20
N ARG A 148 -9.64 -4.26 23.23
CA ARG A 148 -9.96 -5.67 23.36
C ARG A 148 -9.25 -6.49 22.30
N THR A 149 -9.28 -7.81 22.40
CA THR A 149 -8.87 -8.72 21.32
C THR A 149 -9.57 -8.35 20.03
N PHE A 150 -8.85 -8.34 18.93
CA PHE A 150 -9.35 -7.85 17.65
C PHE A 150 -8.87 -8.71 16.49
N ARG A 151 -9.59 -8.63 15.37
CA ARG A 151 -9.14 -9.08 14.05
C ARG A 151 -9.27 -7.96 13.06
N GLN A 152 -8.22 -7.73 12.27
CA GLN A 152 -8.18 -6.66 11.30
C GLN A 152 -7.42 -7.11 10.04
N SER A 153 -7.93 -6.73 8.86
CA SER A 153 -7.22 -6.87 7.59
C SER A 153 -6.67 -5.51 7.17
N ILE A 154 -5.39 -5.45 6.85
CA ILE A 154 -4.70 -4.22 6.47
C ILE A 154 -4.20 -4.35 5.04
N LEU A 155 -4.62 -3.45 4.16
CA LEU A 155 -4.04 -3.29 2.84
C LEU A 155 -2.94 -2.23 2.92
N LYS A 156 -1.70 -2.65 2.70
CA LYS A 156 -0.55 -1.73 2.57
C LYS A 156 -0.42 -1.34 1.11
N MET A 157 -0.79 -0.10 0.83
CA MET A 157 -0.83 0.43 -0.52
C MET A 157 0.39 1.31 -0.76
N PRO A 158 1.24 1.00 -1.77
CA PRO A 158 2.37 1.87 -2.10
C PRO A 158 1.90 3.24 -2.55
N THR A 159 2.66 4.29 -2.24
CA THR A 159 2.41 5.63 -2.79
C THR A 159 3.00 5.71 -4.21
N PRO A 160 2.29 6.24 -5.20
CA PRO A 160 1.02 6.95 -5.15
C PRO A 160 -0.17 6.02 -5.47
N PHE A 161 -1.07 5.86 -4.51
CA PHE A 161 -2.32 5.13 -4.72
C PHE A 161 -3.49 6.12 -4.84
N HIS A 162 -3.54 6.86 -5.97
CA HIS A 162 -4.44 8.01 -6.13
C HIS A 162 -5.88 7.64 -6.45
N ASP A 163 -6.11 6.44 -6.94
CA ASP A 163 -7.45 6.04 -7.37
C ASP A 163 -8.39 5.79 -6.18
N ILE A 164 -7.85 5.41 -5.03
CA ILE A 164 -8.63 5.24 -3.79
C ILE A 164 -8.56 6.46 -2.89
N VAL A 165 -7.37 7.08 -2.76
CA VAL A 165 -7.15 8.21 -1.85
C VAL A 165 -6.80 9.46 -2.67
N PRO A 166 -7.73 10.42 -2.86
CA PRO A 166 -7.44 11.66 -3.56
C PRO A 166 -6.30 12.44 -2.88
N ARG A 167 -5.22 12.77 -3.60
CA ARG A 167 -4.11 13.60 -3.09
C ARG A 167 -4.54 14.96 -2.57
N SER A 168 -5.63 15.50 -3.13
CA SER A 168 -6.15 16.83 -2.77
C SER A 168 -6.85 16.87 -1.41
N ARG A 169 -7.02 15.74 -0.73
CA ARG A 169 -7.71 15.66 0.56
C ARG A 169 -6.86 14.95 1.58
N ASP A 170 -6.79 15.55 2.76
CA ASP A 170 -6.29 14.88 3.94
C ASP A 170 -7.34 13.87 4.43
N VAL A 171 -7.15 12.60 4.05
CA VAL A 171 -8.05 11.50 4.43
C VAL A 171 -7.50 10.69 5.61
N ALA A 172 -6.29 11.00 6.07
CA ALA A 172 -5.67 10.31 7.19
C ALA A 172 -6.52 10.43 8.46
N GLY A 173 -6.79 9.31 9.10
CA GLY A 173 -7.66 9.24 10.27
C GLY A 173 -9.16 9.35 9.97
N LEU A 174 -9.60 9.24 8.70
CA LEU A 174 -11.02 9.08 8.33
C LEU A 174 -11.39 7.60 8.25
N ALA A 175 -12.70 7.33 8.29
CA ALA A 175 -13.26 6.00 8.10
C ALA A 175 -14.49 6.00 7.18
N LEU A 176 -14.62 4.93 6.40
CA LEU A 176 -15.86 4.58 5.69
C LEU A 176 -16.68 3.69 6.62
N ALA A 177 -17.96 4.04 6.83
CA ALA A 177 -18.85 3.28 7.68
C ALA A 177 -19.22 1.93 7.04
N GLY A 178 -19.03 0.84 7.79
CA GLY A 178 -19.30 -0.52 7.33
C GLY A 178 -20.77 -0.81 7.01
N GLY A 179 -21.70 0.01 7.54
CA GLY A 179 -23.12 -0.02 7.22
C GLY A 179 -23.50 0.60 5.86
N ASP A 180 -22.58 1.35 5.22
CA ASP A 180 -22.81 1.86 3.88
C ASP A 180 -22.69 0.71 2.85
N ALA A 181 -23.63 0.70 1.89
CA ALA A 181 -23.72 -0.39 0.91
C ALA A 181 -22.45 -0.57 0.05
N LEU A 182 -21.84 0.52 -0.40
CA LEU A 182 -20.62 0.47 -1.22
C LEU A 182 -19.42 0.04 -0.39
N THR A 183 -19.32 0.50 0.85
CA THR A 183 -18.29 0.08 1.82
C THR A 183 -18.42 -1.40 2.13
N ALA A 184 -19.64 -1.89 2.34
CA ALA A 184 -19.91 -3.31 2.60
C ALA A 184 -19.50 -4.19 1.41
N ILE A 185 -19.82 -3.78 0.17
CA ILE A 185 -19.41 -4.48 -1.06
C ILE A 185 -17.89 -4.50 -1.20
N ALA A 186 -17.22 -3.36 -1.02
CA ALA A 186 -15.76 -3.26 -1.10
C ALA A 186 -15.09 -4.18 -0.08
N ARG A 187 -15.49 -4.10 1.19
CA ARG A 187 -15.02 -4.96 2.27
C ARG A 187 -15.20 -6.44 1.93
N GLN A 188 -16.40 -6.83 1.49
CA GLN A 188 -16.68 -8.23 1.20
C GLN A 188 -15.79 -8.79 0.09
N ASN A 189 -15.52 -8.02 -0.96
CA ASN A 189 -14.62 -8.44 -2.04
C ASN A 189 -13.17 -8.63 -1.53
N ILE A 190 -12.68 -7.74 -0.67
CA ILE A 190 -11.33 -7.86 -0.09
C ILE A 190 -11.25 -9.10 0.81
N VAL A 191 -12.25 -9.33 1.68
CA VAL A 191 -12.32 -10.51 2.54
C VAL A 191 -12.40 -11.81 1.73
N LEU A 192 -13.09 -11.81 0.59
CA LEU A 192 -13.12 -12.97 -0.32
C LEU A 192 -11.76 -13.22 -0.98
N ILE A 193 -11.06 -12.18 -1.44
CA ILE A 193 -9.68 -12.32 -1.95
C ILE A 193 -8.79 -12.91 -0.85
N GLU A 194 -8.82 -12.35 0.35
CA GLU A 194 -8.06 -12.82 1.49
C GLU A 194 -8.29 -14.31 1.77
N ARG A 195 -9.54 -14.72 1.81
CA ARG A 195 -9.94 -16.10 2.10
C ARG A 195 -9.53 -17.09 1.00
N PHE A 196 -9.65 -16.71 -0.25
CA PHE A 196 -9.51 -17.60 -1.40
C PHE A 196 -8.26 -17.38 -2.23
N VAL A 197 -7.35 -16.50 -1.83
CA VAL A 197 -6.15 -16.14 -2.61
C VAL A 197 -5.32 -17.35 -3.04
N SER A 198 -5.22 -18.40 -2.21
CA SER A 198 -4.48 -19.62 -2.53
C SER A 198 -5.25 -20.57 -3.48
N ALA A 199 -6.56 -20.37 -3.67
CA ALA A 199 -7.41 -21.15 -4.55
C ALA A 199 -7.69 -20.45 -5.89
N ILE A 200 -7.38 -19.16 -5.99
CA ILE A 200 -7.52 -18.41 -7.24
C ILE A 200 -6.33 -18.73 -8.14
N ASP A 201 -6.58 -19.01 -9.42
CA ASP A 201 -5.53 -19.17 -10.41
C ASP A 201 -4.59 -17.94 -10.39
N PRO A 202 -3.27 -18.12 -10.27
CA PRO A 202 -2.30 -17.02 -10.25
C PRO A 202 -2.41 -16.07 -11.45
N ILE A 203 -2.86 -16.55 -12.62
CA ILE A 203 -3.08 -15.74 -13.81
C ILE A 203 -4.28 -14.80 -13.63
N LEU A 204 -5.33 -15.24 -12.92
CA LEU A 204 -6.56 -14.49 -12.69
C LEU A 204 -6.52 -13.63 -11.43
N LEU A 205 -5.64 -13.93 -10.49
CA LEU A 205 -5.53 -13.20 -9.21
C LEU A 205 -5.33 -11.69 -9.38
N PRO A 206 -4.46 -11.19 -10.30
CA PRO A 206 -4.30 -9.75 -10.51
C PRO A 206 -5.60 -9.06 -10.95
N ALA A 207 -6.37 -9.71 -11.82
CA ALA A 207 -7.65 -9.16 -12.30
C ALA A 207 -8.71 -9.14 -11.19
N ALA A 208 -8.80 -10.21 -10.38
CA ALA A 208 -9.71 -10.28 -9.25
C ALA A 208 -9.37 -9.21 -8.19
N ALA A 209 -8.08 -9.05 -7.87
CA ALA A 209 -7.61 -8.04 -6.94
C ALA A 209 -7.90 -6.61 -7.42
N ASN A 210 -7.69 -6.30 -8.70
CA ASN A 210 -8.06 -5.02 -9.27
C ASN A 210 -9.55 -4.71 -9.10
N ARG A 211 -10.44 -5.69 -9.33
CA ARG A 211 -11.90 -5.50 -9.14
C ARG A 211 -12.26 -5.21 -7.68
N ALA A 212 -11.61 -5.86 -6.73
CA ALA A 212 -11.81 -5.55 -5.32
C ALA A 212 -11.40 -4.12 -4.98
N LEU A 213 -10.27 -3.64 -5.53
CA LEU A 213 -9.80 -2.28 -5.37
C LEU A 213 -10.69 -1.25 -6.10
N ASP A 214 -11.25 -1.58 -7.26
CA ASP A 214 -12.23 -0.72 -7.96
C ASP A 214 -13.46 -0.45 -7.09
N HIS A 215 -13.99 -1.47 -6.40
CA HIS A 215 -15.11 -1.30 -5.46
C HIS A 215 -14.71 -0.43 -4.26
N LEU A 216 -13.50 -0.60 -3.75
CA LEU A 216 -12.99 0.24 -2.65
C LEU A 216 -12.83 1.70 -3.09
N ALA A 217 -12.32 1.93 -4.30
CA ALA A 217 -12.23 3.26 -4.90
C ALA A 217 -13.60 3.91 -5.08
N LEU A 218 -14.59 3.12 -5.49
CA LEU A 218 -15.98 3.59 -5.63
C LEU A 218 -16.58 4.00 -4.27
N ALA A 219 -16.40 3.18 -3.22
CA ALA A 219 -16.86 3.47 -1.88
C ALA A 219 -16.20 4.73 -1.31
N ALA A 220 -14.88 4.84 -1.45
CA ALA A 220 -14.13 6.02 -1.03
C ALA A 220 -14.59 7.28 -1.77
N ARG A 221 -14.81 7.20 -3.08
CA ARG A 221 -15.32 8.29 -3.89
C ARG A 221 -16.70 8.73 -3.41
N ALA A 222 -17.65 7.82 -3.25
CA ALA A 222 -19.00 8.13 -2.80
C ALA A 222 -19.00 8.83 -1.43
N PHE A 223 -18.17 8.35 -0.49
CA PHE A 223 -17.99 8.97 0.82
C PHE A 223 -17.45 10.41 0.70
N PHE A 224 -16.38 10.62 -0.09
CA PHE A 224 -15.78 11.94 -0.24
C PHE A 224 -16.65 12.92 -1.05
N GLU A 225 -17.47 12.42 -1.95
CA GLU A 225 -18.42 13.21 -2.74
C GLU A 225 -19.67 13.56 -1.92
N GLY A 226 -20.23 12.60 -1.20
CA GLY A 226 -21.39 12.80 -0.33
C GLY A 226 -21.15 13.82 0.80
N ASN A 227 -19.93 13.81 1.37
CA ASN A 227 -19.52 14.78 2.38
C ASN A 227 -19.16 16.17 1.83
N SER A 228 -19.19 16.37 0.51
CA SER A 228 -18.67 17.58 -0.14
C SER A 228 -19.70 18.55 -0.65
N GLY A 229 -20.99 18.28 -0.56
CA GLY A 229 -22.08 19.24 -0.87
C GLY A 229 -21.87 20.15 -2.11
N ARG A 230 -21.23 19.68 -3.21
CA ARG A 230 -20.97 20.47 -4.42
C ARG A 230 -20.93 19.61 -5.68
N LEU A 231 -21.98 19.72 -6.48
CA LEU A 231 -22.19 19.10 -7.79
C LEU A 231 -21.10 19.36 -8.87
N GLY A 232 -20.16 20.26 -8.64
CA GLY A 232 -19.16 20.65 -9.65
C GLY A 232 -17.81 19.87 -9.62
N ARG A 233 -17.55 19.13 -8.53
CA ARG A 233 -16.27 18.36 -8.38
C ARG A 233 -16.36 16.91 -8.84
N ASN A 234 -17.56 16.39 -9.00
CA ASN A 234 -17.83 15.00 -9.38
C ASN A 234 -17.36 14.66 -10.80
N ALA A 235 -17.49 15.61 -11.73
CA ALA A 235 -17.02 15.43 -13.10
C ALA A 235 -15.50 15.30 -13.18
N SER A 236 -14.75 16.13 -12.45
CA SER A 236 -13.28 16.13 -12.47
C SER A 236 -12.68 14.82 -11.94
N ALA A 237 -13.20 14.27 -10.82
CA ALA A 237 -12.74 13.00 -10.29
C ALA A 237 -13.04 11.82 -11.24
N SER A 238 -14.23 11.84 -11.87
CA SER A 238 -14.61 10.84 -12.87
C SER A 238 -13.72 10.89 -14.12
N TYR A 239 -13.42 12.08 -14.62
CA TYR A 239 -12.52 12.25 -15.76
C TYR A 239 -11.09 11.82 -15.43
N PHE A 240 -10.59 12.13 -14.23
CA PHE A 240 -9.27 11.71 -13.80
C PHE A 240 -9.16 10.17 -13.73
N ALA A 241 -10.12 9.49 -13.11
CA ALA A 241 -10.15 8.03 -13.02
C ALA A 241 -10.20 7.37 -14.42
N ARG A 242 -11.03 7.90 -15.33
CA ARG A 242 -11.10 7.41 -16.72
C ARG A 242 -9.79 7.62 -17.47
N ALA A 243 -9.12 8.75 -17.27
CA ALA A 243 -7.82 9.02 -17.87
C ALA A 243 -6.74 8.09 -17.35
N CYS A 244 -6.70 7.83 -16.03
CA CYS A 244 -5.78 6.86 -15.44
C CYS A 244 -6.01 5.43 -15.95
N ALA A 245 -7.26 4.99 -16.09
CA ALA A 245 -7.60 3.69 -16.66
C ALA A 245 -7.09 3.57 -18.11
N TYR A 246 -7.40 4.56 -18.95
CA TYR A 246 -6.93 4.59 -20.33
C TYR A 246 -5.40 4.60 -20.45
N ILE A 247 -4.71 5.38 -19.60
CA ILE A 247 -3.25 5.38 -19.52
C ILE A 247 -2.74 3.99 -19.16
N SER A 248 -3.30 3.33 -18.15
CA SER A 248 -2.87 2.01 -17.71
C SER A 248 -2.97 0.96 -18.80
N GLU A 249 -4.05 0.97 -19.58
CA GLU A 249 -4.27 0.08 -20.72
C GLU A 249 -3.32 0.37 -21.88
N SER A 250 -2.86 1.62 -22.01
CA SER A 250 -2.08 2.11 -23.14
C SER A 250 -0.60 2.36 -22.82
N LEU A 251 -0.08 1.97 -21.64
CA LEU A 251 1.29 2.28 -21.21
C LEU A 251 2.37 1.77 -22.17
N GLY A 252 2.13 0.65 -22.84
CA GLY A 252 3.04 0.06 -23.81
C GLY A 252 3.03 0.75 -25.18
N ASP A 253 2.05 1.60 -25.45
CA ASP A 253 1.97 2.34 -26.72
C ASP A 253 2.97 3.51 -26.72
N PRO A 254 4.01 3.50 -27.59
CA PRO A 254 4.96 4.61 -27.68
C PRO A 254 4.33 5.90 -28.19
N LEU A 255 3.17 5.82 -28.85
CA LEU A 255 2.42 6.96 -29.38
C LEU A 255 1.39 7.54 -28.40
N LEU A 256 1.34 7.02 -27.15
CA LEU A 256 0.49 7.58 -26.12
C LEU A 256 0.86 9.03 -25.84
N SER A 257 -0.05 9.94 -26.17
CA SER A 257 0.13 11.39 -26.01
C SER A 257 -0.99 12.01 -25.16
N VAL A 258 -0.76 13.24 -24.70
CA VAL A 258 -1.75 14.00 -23.93
C VAL A 258 -3.04 14.18 -24.74
N GLU A 259 -2.92 14.42 -26.04
CA GLU A 259 -4.04 14.64 -26.96
C GLU A 259 -4.90 13.38 -27.06
N ARG A 260 -4.27 12.22 -27.25
CA ARG A 260 -4.99 10.92 -27.32
C ARG A 260 -5.70 10.56 -26.02
N ILE A 261 -5.06 10.84 -24.88
CA ILE A 261 -5.68 10.62 -23.58
C ILE A 261 -6.86 11.57 -23.37
N ALA A 262 -6.71 12.85 -23.74
CA ALA A 262 -7.76 13.86 -23.62
C ALA A 262 -8.96 13.51 -24.50
N GLU A 263 -8.73 13.11 -25.74
CA GLU A 263 -9.76 12.65 -26.68
C GLU A 263 -10.52 11.43 -26.13
N ALA A 264 -9.81 10.42 -25.63
CA ALA A 264 -10.40 9.20 -25.09
C ALA A 264 -11.33 9.45 -23.89
N VAL A 265 -11.08 10.51 -23.11
CA VAL A 265 -11.93 10.87 -21.96
C VAL A 265 -12.90 12.01 -22.24
N GLY A 266 -12.86 12.60 -23.43
CA GLY A 266 -13.75 13.70 -23.83
C GLY A 266 -13.38 15.06 -23.21
N LEU A 267 -12.09 15.35 -23.05
CA LEU A 267 -11.55 16.60 -22.54
C LEU A 267 -10.65 17.29 -23.56
N SER A 268 -10.42 18.59 -23.39
CA SER A 268 -9.30 19.27 -24.07
C SER A 268 -7.98 18.93 -23.37
N SER A 269 -6.85 18.96 -24.10
CA SER A 269 -5.51 18.71 -23.54
C SER A 269 -5.16 19.65 -22.37
N GLY A 270 -5.58 20.92 -22.45
CA GLY A 270 -5.40 21.91 -21.38
C GLY A 270 -6.18 21.56 -20.11
N HIS A 271 -7.43 21.12 -20.27
CA HIS A 271 -8.26 20.70 -19.13
C HIS A 271 -7.72 19.41 -18.51
N LEU A 272 -7.27 18.44 -19.32
CA LEU A 272 -6.61 17.22 -18.82
C LEU A 272 -5.34 17.54 -18.04
N GLN A 273 -4.49 18.42 -18.52
CA GLN A 273 -3.28 18.86 -17.82
C GLN A 273 -3.58 19.53 -16.46
N GLN A 274 -4.60 20.40 -16.44
CA GLN A 274 -5.05 21.04 -15.20
C GLN A 274 -5.60 19.99 -14.22
N LEU A 275 -6.40 19.05 -14.72
CA LEU A 275 -6.96 17.95 -13.94
C LEU A 275 -5.87 17.12 -13.26
N PHE A 276 -4.82 16.73 -14.01
CA PHE A 276 -3.70 15.95 -13.45
C PHE A 276 -2.92 16.76 -12.41
N ARG A 277 -2.61 18.02 -12.65
CA ARG A 277 -1.95 18.88 -11.65
C ARG A 277 -2.74 19.00 -10.36
N GLN A 278 -4.07 19.12 -10.46
CA GLN A 278 -4.96 19.23 -9.29
C GLN A 278 -5.14 17.91 -8.55
N SER A 279 -5.22 16.78 -9.28
CA SER A 279 -5.53 15.47 -8.72
C SER A 279 -4.29 14.67 -8.29
N SER A 280 -3.18 14.77 -9.05
CA SER A 280 -1.95 14.01 -8.79
C SER A 280 -0.73 14.87 -8.43
N GLY A 281 -0.81 16.18 -8.58
CA GLY A 281 0.33 17.07 -8.43
C GLY A 281 1.32 17.05 -9.61
N ASN A 282 1.12 16.12 -10.57
CA ASN A 282 2.00 15.87 -11.71
C ASN A 282 1.37 16.36 -13.01
N THR A 283 2.18 16.58 -14.03
CA THR A 283 1.68 16.67 -15.41
C THR A 283 1.29 15.28 -15.91
N VAL A 284 0.45 15.21 -16.96
CA VAL A 284 0.07 13.93 -17.61
C VAL A 284 1.32 13.14 -18.05
N GLY A 285 2.31 13.82 -18.65
CA GLY A 285 3.54 13.17 -19.10
C GLY A 285 4.41 12.62 -17.97
N GLU A 286 4.49 13.32 -16.84
CA GLU A 286 5.17 12.84 -15.64
C GLU A 286 4.46 11.61 -15.07
N TYR A 287 3.15 11.66 -14.97
CA TYR A 287 2.35 10.52 -14.51
C TYR A 287 2.56 9.28 -15.39
N VAL A 288 2.44 9.41 -16.73
CA VAL A 288 2.68 8.31 -17.68
C VAL A 288 4.11 7.75 -17.51
N ARG A 289 5.10 8.62 -17.38
CA ARG A 289 6.50 8.21 -17.19
C ARG A 289 6.69 7.44 -15.88
N GLU A 290 6.11 7.90 -14.79
CA GLU A 290 6.15 7.23 -13.48
C GLU A 290 5.55 5.83 -13.57
N GLN A 291 4.38 5.68 -14.21
CA GLN A 291 3.71 4.39 -14.38
C GLN A 291 4.56 3.43 -15.24
N ARG A 292 5.12 3.92 -16.35
CA ARG A 292 6.04 3.13 -17.20
C ARG A 292 7.27 2.65 -16.42
N LEU A 293 7.86 3.53 -15.61
CA LEU A 293 9.03 3.19 -14.79
C LEU A 293 8.68 2.16 -13.71
N ALA A 294 7.51 2.26 -13.09
CA ALA A 294 7.03 1.28 -12.12
C ALA A 294 6.86 -0.12 -12.75
N CYS A 295 6.27 -0.18 -13.96
CA CYS A 295 6.16 -1.42 -14.71
C CYS A 295 7.53 -2.00 -15.10
N CYS A 296 8.46 -1.17 -15.57
CA CYS A 296 9.83 -1.59 -15.86
C CYS A 296 10.55 -2.13 -14.62
N ARG A 297 10.38 -1.47 -13.47
CA ARG A 297 10.96 -1.91 -12.19
C ARG A 297 10.49 -3.29 -11.80
N ARG A 298 9.18 -3.55 -11.89
CA ARG A 298 8.58 -4.87 -11.64
C ARG A 298 9.16 -5.93 -12.58
N ASP A 299 9.15 -5.67 -13.89
CA ASP A 299 9.62 -6.62 -14.89
C ASP A 299 11.14 -6.88 -14.79
N LEU A 300 11.92 -5.92 -14.29
CA LEU A 300 13.35 -6.08 -14.03
C LEU A 300 13.63 -6.97 -12.80
N ALA A 301 12.74 -7.01 -11.83
CA ALA A 301 12.83 -7.87 -10.65
C ALA A 301 12.29 -9.28 -10.92
N ASP A 302 11.51 -9.47 -11.97
CA ASP A 302 10.88 -10.76 -12.32
C ASP A 302 11.92 -11.75 -12.86
N ALA A 303 12.11 -12.87 -12.15
CA ALA A 303 13.01 -13.97 -12.56
C ALA A 303 12.57 -14.61 -13.89
N GLY A 304 11.27 -14.69 -14.17
CA GLY A 304 10.71 -15.20 -15.43
C GLY A 304 11.11 -14.35 -16.63
N LEU A 305 11.38 -13.07 -16.43
CA LEU A 305 11.81 -12.14 -17.47
C LEU A 305 13.33 -11.91 -17.51
N ALA A 306 14.11 -12.71 -16.78
CA ALA A 306 15.57 -12.59 -16.73
C ALA A 306 16.25 -12.74 -18.09
N HIS A 307 15.64 -13.48 -19.02
CA HIS A 307 16.11 -13.67 -20.39
C HIS A 307 15.87 -12.46 -21.30
N LYS A 308 14.98 -11.53 -20.95
CA LYS A 308 14.72 -10.31 -21.72
C LYS A 308 15.81 -9.27 -21.50
N SER A 309 16.21 -8.54 -22.54
CA SER A 309 17.14 -7.43 -22.37
C SER A 309 16.47 -6.25 -21.62
N ILE A 310 17.26 -5.44 -20.93
CA ILE A 310 16.77 -4.22 -20.25
C ILE A 310 16.09 -3.27 -21.26
N THR A 311 16.68 -3.16 -22.44
CA THR A 311 16.13 -2.34 -23.54
C THR A 311 14.79 -2.89 -24.04
N SER A 312 14.66 -4.21 -24.16
CA SER A 312 13.39 -4.85 -24.55
C SER A 312 12.29 -4.60 -23.52
N ILE A 313 12.60 -4.63 -22.22
CA ILE A 313 11.64 -4.30 -21.16
C ILE A 313 11.24 -2.82 -21.24
N ALA A 314 12.19 -1.91 -21.43
CA ALA A 314 11.88 -0.49 -21.56
C ALA A 314 10.97 -0.19 -22.78
N PHE A 315 11.27 -0.79 -23.93
CA PHE A 315 10.48 -0.60 -25.15
C PHE A 315 9.08 -1.20 -25.05
N ARG A 316 8.94 -2.35 -24.37
CA ARG A 316 7.63 -2.95 -24.06
C ARG A 316 6.71 -1.97 -23.30
N TRP A 317 7.27 -1.14 -22.45
CA TRP A 317 6.54 -0.15 -21.67
C TRP A 317 6.59 1.26 -22.28
N GLY A 318 6.78 1.35 -23.62
CA GLY A 318 6.60 2.58 -24.39
C GLY A 318 7.74 3.61 -24.27
N PHE A 319 8.92 3.23 -23.78
CA PHE A 319 10.10 4.08 -23.93
C PHE A 319 10.65 3.92 -25.34
N SER A 320 10.93 5.05 -26.00
CA SER A 320 11.49 5.07 -27.37
C SER A 320 13.01 4.94 -27.39
N GLU A 321 13.70 5.26 -26.29
CA GLU A 321 15.15 5.31 -26.20
C GLU A 321 15.68 4.72 -24.91
N SER A 322 16.68 3.83 -25.01
CA SER A 322 17.34 3.18 -23.87
C SER A 322 18.09 4.16 -22.97
N SER A 323 18.68 5.21 -23.53
CA SER A 323 19.40 6.27 -22.82
C SER A 323 18.46 7.11 -21.94
N SER A 324 17.33 7.52 -22.52
CA SER A 324 16.27 8.26 -21.84
C SER A 324 15.67 7.45 -20.68
N PHE A 325 15.34 6.18 -20.93
CA PHE A 325 14.89 5.24 -19.90
C PHE A 325 15.89 5.10 -18.76
N SER A 326 17.18 4.83 -19.06
CA SER A 326 18.20 4.59 -18.04
C SER A 326 18.41 5.79 -17.12
N ARG A 327 18.32 7.00 -17.67
CA ARG A 327 18.40 8.27 -16.93
C ARG A 327 17.18 8.46 -16.05
N ALA A 328 15.98 8.26 -16.61
CA ALA A 328 14.72 8.39 -15.88
C ALA A 328 14.63 7.37 -14.74
N PHE A 329 15.04 6.12 -14.98
CA PHE A 329 15.04 5.06 -13.96
C PHE A 329 16.01 5.38 -12.81
N ARG A 330 17.22 5.87 -13.14
CA ARG A 330 18.19 6.26 -12.09
C ARG A 330 17.68 7.43 -11.25
N ASN A 331 17.04 8.41 -11.88
CA ASN A 331 16.47 9.55 -11.15
C ASN A 331 15.32 9.12 -10.22
N ALA A 332 14.47 8.18 -10.67
CA ALA A 332 13.33 7.74 -9.91
C ALA A 332 13.69 6.75 -8.76
N PHE A 333 14.69 5.87 -8.98
CA PHE A 333 15.00 4.78 -8.05
C PHE A 333 16.43 4.82 -7.49
N HIS A 334 17.18 5.89 -7.74
CA HIS A 334 18.56 6.12 -7.25
C HIS A 334 19.56 4.99 -7.59
N THR A 335 19.21 4.12 -8.54
CA THR A 335 20.06 3.01 -9.02
C THR A 335 19.89 2.80 -10.53
N SER A 336 20.90 2.20 -11.18
CA SER A 336 20.76 1.89 -12.62
C SER A 336 19.88 0.64 -12.83
N PRO A 337 19.16 0.53 -13.97
CA PRO A 337 18.35 -0.65 -14.30
C PRO A 337 19.14 -1.97 -14.20
N ARG A 338 20.41 -1.95 -14.63
CA ARG A 338 21.29 -3.12 -14.57
C ARG A 338 21.63 -3.52 -13.14
N ARG A 339 21.96 -2.53 -12.29
CA ARG A 339 22.27 -2.78 -10.88
C ARG A 339 21.04 -3.28 -10.13
N TYR A 340 19.88 -2.67 -10.40
CA TYR A 340 18.61 -3.08 -9.83
C TYR A 340 18.27 -4.55 -10.17
N ARG A 341 18.36 -4.93 -11.46
CA ARG A 341 18.17 -6.31 -11.91
C ARG A 341 19.13 -7.29 -11.23
N ASN A 342 20.41 -6.95 -11.18
CA ASN A 342 21.42 -7.85 -10.60
C ASN A 342 21.20 -8.08 -9.11
N ALA A 343 20.78 -7.07 -8.35
CA ALA A 343 20.45 -7.21 -6.95
C ALA A 343 19.31 -8.22 -6.73
N HIS A 344 18.24 -8.16 -7.55
CA HIS A 344 17.09 -9.08 -7.44
C HIS A 344 17.32 -10.47 -8.08
N ARG A 345 18.38 -10.65 -8.85
CA ARG A 345 18.77 -11.98 -9.38
C ARG A 345 19.55 -12.82 -8.37
N GLN A 346 20.27 -12.18 -7.47
CA GLN A 346 21.05 -12.90 -6.44
C GLN A 346 20.15 -13.50 -5.36
N ASP A 347 18.98 -12.91 -5.12
CA ASP A 347 18.01 -13.40 -4.14
C ASP A 347 17.21 -14.64 -4.63
N GLY A 348 17.28 -14.99 -5.93
CA GLY A 348 16.55 -16.13 -6.54
C GLY A 348 17.36 -17.44 -6.68
N PHE A 349 18.65 -17.47 -6.35
CA PHE A 349 19.51 -18.65 -6.48
C PHE A 349 20.03 -19.21 -5.14
N GLY A 350 19.46 -18.78 -4.03
CA GLY A 350 19.82 -19.23 -2.68
C GLY A 350 18.70 -20.03 -2.01
N SER A 351 18.18 -21.05 -2.69
CA SER A 351 17.28 -22.04 -2.07
C SER A 351 17.59 -23.40 -2.61
#